data_320dcfe35eb4ad86e131216445fc49f8
#
_entry.id   320dcfe35eb4ad86e131216445fc49f8
#
_cell.length_a   1.000
_cell.length_b   1.000
_cell.length_c   1.000
_cell.angle_alpha   90.00
_cell.angle_beta   90.00
_cell.angle_gamma   90.00
#
_symmetry.space_group_name_H-M   'P 1'
#
loop_
_entity.id
_entity.type
_entity.pdbx_description
1 polymer ?
#
loop_
_entity_poly.entity_id
_entity_poly.type
_entity_poly.pdbx_seq_one_letter_code
_entity_poly.pdbx_strand_id
1 'polypeptide(L)'
;MASLKANTRMALFDKWGKKAEAALVPSQVLPTILEALTVEGYRPERDSEIRIVFKNEGFYHCFYYREDDPEFLLVRASFERAAFGDVHEEFLYKACSRTDFDQKVSKAYIDDEGDIVFSVETFLMPGTPIGKLALRMNDALASTISFFSRTLRELVAQASGEDSEESTAPQLGGSSDLPN
;
A
#
# COMPACT_ATOMS: atom_id res chain seq x y z
N MET A 1 38.89 34.07 -27.71
CA MET A 1 37.49 34.46 -27.51
C MET A 1 36.62 33.23 -27.13
N ALA A 2 36.76 32.71 -25.92
CA ALA A 2 35.96 31.56 -25.46
C ALA A 2 35.79 31.57 -23.91
N SER A 3 35.29 32.67 -23.35
CA SER A 3 35.11 32.75 -21.88
C SER A 3 33.85 33.48 -21.42
N LEU A 4 32.83 33.62 -22.31
CA LEU A 4 31.60 34.35 -21.92
C LEU A 4 30.32 33.50 -21.89
N LYS A 5 30.36 32.21 -22.17
CA LYS A 5 29.16 31.35 -22.20
C LYS A 5 28.93 30.47 -20.96
N ALA A 6 29.88 30.37 -20.04
CA ALA A 6 29.74 29.53 -18.85
C ALA A 6 29.00 30.21 -17.71
N ASN A 7 28.99 31.55 -17.64
CA ASN A 7 28.40 32.29 -16.49
C ASN A 7 26.88 32.49 -16.59
N THR A 8 26.26 32.33 -17.76
CA THR A 8 24.83 32.59 -17.94
C THR A 8 23.94 31.41 -17.51
N ARG A 9 24.48 30.20 -17.49
CA ARG A 9 23.72 29.01 -17.04
C ARG A 9 23.61 28.89 -15.50
N MET A 10 24.62 29.35 -14.78
CA MET A 10 24.56 29.35 -13.30
C MET A 10 23.59 30.37 -12.73
N ALA A 11 23.41 31.52 -13.39
CA ALA A 11 22.52 32.59 -12.94
C ALA A 11 21.02 32.28 -13.11
N LEU A 12 20.64 31.26 -13.92
CA LEU A 12 19.23 30.88 -14.09
C LEU A 12 18.74 29.98 -12.95
N PHE A 13 19.62 29.20 -12.32
CA PHE A 13 19.27 28.35 -11.18
C PHE A 13 19.21 29.14 -9.85
N ASP A 14 19.94 30.23 -9.74
CA ASP A 14 19.89 31.14 -8.56
C ASP A 14 18.61 32.00 -8.52
N LYS A 15 17.85 32.10 -9.62
CA LYS A 15 16.59 32.85 -9.70
C LYS A 15 15.35 32.07 -9.32
N TRP A 16 15.43 30.76 -9.16
CA TRP A 16 14.39 30.02 -8.46
C TRP A 16 14.63 30.24 -6.95
N GLY A 17 14.04 31.37 -6.51
CA GLY A 17 14.21 31.85 -5.15
C GLY A 17 14.08 30.69 -4.16
N LYS A 18 15.09 30.54 -3.35
CA LYS A 18 15.04 29.79 -2.09
C LYS A 18 13.93 30.42 -1.25
N LYS A 19 12.67 30.07 -1.51
CA LYS A 19 11.65 30.13 -0.49
C LYS A 19 12.18 29.20 0.59
N ALA A 20 12.57 29.73 1.74
CA ALA A 20 13.06 28.92 2.84
C ALA A 20 11.98 27.86 3.09
N GLU A 21 12.25 26.63 2.69
CA GLU A 21 11.36 25.50 2.98
C GLU A 21 11.31 25.39 4.49
N ALA A 22 10.10 25.35 5.04
CA ALA A 22 9.92 25.20 6.48
C ALA A 22 10.62 23.91 6.92
N ALA A 23 11.53 24.02 7.90
CA ALA A 23 12.23 22.86 8.41
C ALA A 23 11.22 21.83 8.94
N LEU A 24 11.53 20.56 8.71
CA LEU A 24 10.78 19.48 9.35
C LEU A 24 11.00 19.56 10.86
N VAL A 25 9.91 19.59 11.63
CA VAL A 25 9.94 19.56 13.10
C VAL A 25 9.43 18.19 13.55
N PRO A 26 10.33 17.24 13.92
CA PRO A 26 9.97 15.85 14.21
C PRO A 26 8.83 15.73 15.24
N SER A 27 8.87 16.45 16.34
CA SER A 27 7.86 16.41 17.39
C SER A 27 6.46 16.87 16.96
N GLN A 28 6.32 17.52 15.79
CA GLN A 28 5.05 17.98 15.24
C GLN A 28 4.44 17.02 14.20
N VAL A 29 5.15 16.00 13.77
CA VAL A 29 4.67 15.09 12.71
C VAL A 29 3.42 14.33 13.15
N LEU A 30 3.50 13.57 14.25
CA LEU A 30 2.33 12.82 14.75
C LEU A 30 1.17 13.75 15.18
N PRO A 31 1.37 14.85 15.91
CA PRO A 31 0.30 15.81 16.18
C PRO A 31 -0.39 16.33 14.92
N THR A 32 0.35 16.66 13.88
CA THR A 32 -0.21 17.15 12.61
C THR A 32 -1.01 16.07 11.88
N ILE A 33 -0.56 14.81 11.91
CA ILE A 33 -1.29 13.65 11.34
C ILE A 33 -2.60 13.46 12.10
N LEU A 34 -2.56 13.44 13.43
CA LEU A 34 -3.72 13.28 14.28
C LEU A 34 -4.78 14.37 14.03
N GLU A 35 -4.35 15.62 13.93
CA GLU A 35 -5.22 16.74 13.59
C GLU A 35 -5.85 16.57 12.20
N ALA A 36 -5.05 16.24 11.17
CA ALA A 36 -5.53 16.07 9.82
C ALA A 36 -6.57 14.95 9.70
N LEU A 37 -6.33 13.80 10.34
CA LEU A 37 -7.28 12.70 10.39
C LEU A 37 -8.58 13.08 11.14
N THR A 38 -8.47 13.83 12.23
CA THR A 38 -9.62 14.30 12.99
C THR A 38 -10.48 15.26 12.17
N VAL A 39 -9.86 16.20 11.47
CA VAL A 39 -10.56 17.17 10.59
C VAL A 39 -11.28 16.45 9.44
N GLU A 40 -10.69 15.38 8.90
CA GLU A 40 -11.30 14.56 7.84
C GLU A 40 -12.47 13.70 8.35
N GLY A 41 -12.63 13.58 9.68
CA GLY A 41 -13.76 12.87 10.29
C GLY A 41 -13.41 11.50 10.85
N TYR A 42 -12.15 11.09 10.82
CA TYR A 42 -11.68 9.90 11.51
C TYR A 42 -11.64 10.13 13.03
N ARG A 43 -11.47 9.05 13.77
CA ARG A 43 -11.28 9.07 15.23
C ARG A 43 -9.91 8.46 15.57
N PRO A 44 -8.82 9.20 15.29
CA PRO A 44 -7.49 8.72 15.55
C PRO A 44 -7.17 8.77 17.04
N GLU A 45 -6.43 7.80 17.51
CA GLU A 45 -5.89 7.73 18.86
C GLU A 45 -4.37 7.56 18.79
N ARG A 46 -3.65 8.31 19.62
CA ARG A 46 -2.21 8.10 19.81
C ARG A 46 -2.04 7.07 20.92
N ASP A 47 -1.75 5.82 20.56
CA ASP A 47 -1.63 4.71 21.50
C ASP A 47 -0.18 4.47 21.98
N SER A 48 0.79 5.15 21.39
CA SER A 48 2.18 5.16 21.82
C SER A 48 2.92 6.43 21.38
N GLU A 49 4.20 6.55 21.76
CA GLU A 49 5.04 7.68 21.34
C GLU A 49 5.27 7.73 19.83
N ILE A 50 5.20 6.57 19.16
CA ILE A 50 5.54 6.41 17.75
C ILE A 50 4.35 6.05 16.86
N ARG A 51 3.12 5.86 17.43
CA ARG A 51 2.00 5.29 16.68
C ARG A 51 0.69 6.05 16.88
N ILE A 52 -0.03 6.24 15.77
CA ILE A 52 -1.44 6.67 15.74
C ILE A 52 -2.25 5.53 15.11
N VAL A 53 -3.35 5.13 15.76
CA VAL A 53 -4.28 4.12 15.28
C VAL A 53 -5.65 4.74 15.03
N PHE A 54 -6.33 4.32 13.97
CA PHE A 54 -7.71 4.71 13.66
C PHE A 54 -8.38 3.66 12.78
N LYS A 55 -9.71 3.74 12.67
CA LYS A 55 -10.48 2.89 11.75
C LYS A 55 -10.79 3.62 10.47
N ASN A 56 -10.58 2.92 9.34
CA ASN A 56 -11.03 3.33 8.02
C ASN A 56 -11.75 2.13 7.39
N GLU A 57 -13.02 2.33 6.94
CA GLU A 57 -13.86 1.28 6.33
C GLU A 57 -13.93 -0.03 7.15
N GLY A 58 -13.88 0.09 8.49
CA GLY A 58 -13.97 -1.04 9.41
C GLY A 58 -12.62 -1.66 9.78
N PHE A 59 -11.53 -1.30 9.13
CA PHE A 59 -10.18 -1.83 9.38
C PHE A 59 -9.32 -0.86 10.18
N TYR A 60 -8.38 -1.39 10.94
CA TYR A 60 -7.41 -0.57 11.65
C TYR A 60 -6.27 -0.17 10.72
N HIS A 61 -6.02 1.13 10.64
CA HIS A 61 -4.86 1.74 10.00
C HIS A 61 -3.98 2.35 11.07
N CYS A 62 -2.67 2.17 10.94
CA CYS A 62 -1.68 2.65 11.91
C CYS A 62 -0.61 3.49 11.21
N PHE A 63 -0.47 4.75 11.60
CA PHE A 63 0.71 5.54 11.25
C PHE A 63 1.82 5.27 12.25
N TYR A 64 3.03 5.11 11.75
CA TYR A 64 4.25 4.95 12.52
C TYR A 64 5.24 6.03 12.13
N TYR A 65 5.76 6.72 13.13
CA TYR A 65 6.80 7.73 12.97
C TYR A 65 7.71 7.75 14.20
N ARG A 66 9.01 7.87 13.95
CA ARG A 66 10.04 7.90 14.99
C ARG A 66 10.86 9.18 14.87
N GLU A 67 11.06 9.87 15.98
CA GLU A 67 11.83 11.11 15.99
C GLU A 67 13.35 10.89 15.79
N ASP A 68 13.84 9.66 16.05
CA ASP A 68 15.22 9.22 15.80
C ASP A 68 15.45 8.76 14.33
N ASP A 69 14.38 8.62 13.54
CA ASP A 69 14.40 8.44 12.09
C ASP A 69 13.42 9.43 11.42
N PRO A 70 13.73 10.73 11.48
CA PRO A 70 12.76 11.80 11.22
C PRO A 70 12.34 11.92 9.75
N GLU A 71 13.09 11.31 8.84
CA GLU A 71 12.82 11.38 7.40
C GLU A 71 11.90 10.27 6.91
N PHE A 72 11.45 9.36 7.77
CA PHE A 72 10.64 8.21 7.38
C PHE A 72 9.25 8.21 8.01
N LEU A 73 8.22 8.01 7.19
CA LEU A 73 6.83 7.87 7.62
C LEU A 73 6.22 6.62 7.00
N LEU A 74 5.52 5.84 7.80
CA LEU A 74 4.84 4.61 7.42
C LEU A 74 3.37 4.67 7.84
N VAL A 75 2.44 4.24 6.96
CA VAL A 75 1.10 3.79 7.35
C VAL A 75 0.92 2.34 6.98
N ARG A 76 0.32 1.55 7.88
CA ARG A 76 0.19 0.10 7.76
C ARG A 76 -1.20 -0.36 8.19
N ALA A 77 -1.70 -1.42 7.55
CA ALA A 77 -2.81 -2.25 8.00
C ALA A 77 -2.38 -3.71 7.93
N SER A 78 -2.76 -4.53 8.93
CA SER A 78 -2.45 -5.96 8.97
C SER A 78 -3.72 -6.74 9.21
N PHE A 79 -3.81 -7.91 8.58
CA PHE A 79 -4.95 -8.82 8.68
C PHE A 79 -4.43 -10.20 9.04
N GLU A 80 -4.91 -10.73 10.15
CA GLU A 80 -4.56 -12.08 10.58
C GLU A 80 -4.86 -13.09 9.48
N ARG A 81 -3.98 -14.06 9.29
CA ARG A 81 -4.17 -15.16 8.33
C ARG A 81 -5.54 -15.82 8.48
N ALA A 82 -6.01 -15.96 9.71
CA ALA A 82 -7.30 -16.56 10.04
C ALA A 82 -8.50 -15.81 9.42
N ALA A 83 -8.38 -14.52 9.13
CA ALA A 83 -9.44 -13.74 8.49
C ALA A 83 -9.76 -14.19 7.05
N PHE A 84 -8.86 -14.94 6.42
CA PHE A 84 -9.00 -15.45 5.05
C PHE A 84 -9.48 -16.90 4.99
N GLY A 85 -9.77 -17.53 6.15
CA GLY A 85 -10.34 -18.89 6.24
C GLY A 85 -9.50 -19.91 5.49
N ASP A 86 -10.19 -20.75 4.70
CA ASP A 86 -9.61 -21.87 3.94
C ASP A 86 -8.99 -21.45 2.59
N VAL A 87 -8.85 -20.16 2.31
CA VAL A 87 -8.19 -19.68 1.09
C VAL A 87 -6.77 -20.24 1.04
N HIS A 88 -6.43 -20.94 -0.05
CA HIS A 88 -5.10 -21.52 -0.22
C HIS A 88 -4.03 -20.42 -0.29
N GLU A 89 -2.90 -20.66 0.36
CA GLU A 89 -1.82 -19.66 0.50
C GLU A 89 -1.30 -19.14 -0.86
N GLU A 90 -1.29 -19.99 -1.87
CA GLU A 90 -0.90 -19.63 -3.23
C GLU A 90 -1.73 -18.46 -3.80
N PHE A 91 -3.04 -18.40 -3.51
CA PHE A 91 -3.89 -17.31 -3.96
C PHE A 91 -3.57 -16.01 -3.20
N LEU A 92 -3.19 -16.10 -1.93
CA LEU A 92 -2.76 -14.94 -1.15
C LEU A 92 -1.46 -14.36 -1.72
N TYR A 93 -0.46 -15.20 -2.01
CA TYR A 93 0.79 -14.75 -2.67
C TYR A 93 0.54 -14.17 -4.05
N LYS A 94 -0.30 -14.80 -4.87
CA LYS A 94 -0.66 -14.27 -6.20
C LYS A 94 -1.37 -12.91 -6.09
N ALA A 95 -2.29 -12.77 -5.14
CA ALA A 95 -3.00 -11.52 -4.91
C ALA A 95 -2.05 -10.41 -4.42
N CYS A 96 -1.12 -10.69 -3.50
CA CYS A 96 -0.08 -9.75 -3.07
C CYS A 96 0.78 -9.31 -4.26
N SER A 97 1.34 -10.25 -5.01
CA SER A 97 2.17 -9.97 -6.18
C SER A 97 1.45 -9.12 -7.23
N ARG A 98 0.18 -9.42 -7.50
CA ARG A 98 -0.64 -8.65 -8.44
C ARG A 98 -0.92 -7.25 -7.92
N THR A 99 -1.16 -7.12 -6.61
CA THR A 99 -1.37 -5.83 -5.95
C THR A 99 -0.13 -4.96 -6.04
N ASP A 100 1.05 -5.49 -5.76
CA ASP A 100 2.31 -4.75 -5.87
C ASP A 100 2.62 -4.30 -7.30
N PHE A 101 2.20 -5.10 -8.30
CA PHE A 101 2.39 -4.74 -9.70
C PHE A 101 1.46 -3.60 -10.14
N ASP A 102 0.19 -3.63 -9.74
CA ASP A 102 -0.84 -2.71 -10.24
C ASP A 102 -1.01 -1.45 -9.37
N GLN A 103 -0.70 -1.52 -8.06
CA GLN A 103 -0.88 -0.39 -7.15
C GLN A 103 0.39 0.46 -7.04
N LYS A 104 0.20 1.77 -6.88
CA LYS A 104 1.31 2.72 -6.74
C LYS A 104 1.61 2.98 -5.27
N VAL A 105 2.88 3.15 -4.96
CA VAL A 105 3.41 3.62 -3.66
C VAL A 105 3.08 2.75 -2.45
N SER A 106 2.49 1.59 -2.67
CA SER A 106 2.10 0.65 -1.62
C SER A 106 2.77 -0.70 -1.79
N LYS A 107 2.77 -1.47 -0.72
CA LYS A 107 3.22 -2.87 -0.68
C LYS A 107 2.11 -3.75 -0.11
N ALA A 108 2.01 -4.97 -0.63
CA ALA A 108 1.17 -6.03 -0.09
C ALA A 108 2.04 -7.28 0.07
N TYR A 109 2.18 -7.80 1.27
CA TYR A 109 3.04 -8.96 1.54
C TYR A 109 2.49 -9.81 2.67
N ILE A 110 3.00 -11.02 2.77
CA ILE A 110 2.75 -11.93 3.88
C ILE A 110 3.98 -11.86 4.77
N ASP A 111 3.79 -11.62 6.07
CA ASP A 111 4.88 -11.55 7.03
C ASP A 111 5.25 -12.94 7.58
N ASP A 112 6.23 -12.98 8.49
CA ASP A 112 6.77 -14.22 9.06
C ASP A 112 5.73 -14.98 9.92
N GLU A 113 4.66 -14.30 10.36
CA GLU A 113 3.55 -14.87 11.12
C GLU A 113 2.44 -15.40 10.19
N GLY A 114 2.56 -15.13 8.89
CA GLY A 114 1.59 -15.50 7.86
C GLY A 114 0.47 -14.47 7.68
N ASP A 115 0.55 -13.34 8.34
CA ASP A 115 -0.43 -12.26 8.25
C ASP A 115 -0.25 -11.45 6.96
N ILE A 116 -1.37 -10.99 6.42
CA ILE A 116 -1.36 -10.17 5.21
C ILE A 116 -1.21 -8.70 5.62
N VAL A 117 -0.14 -8.09 5.15
CA VAL A 117 0.24 -6.74 5.50
C VAL A 117 0.19 -5.83 4.28
N PHE A 118 -0.41 -4.66 4.47
CA PHE A 118 -0.41 -3.57 3.51
C PHE A 118 0.32 -2.39 4.12
N SER A 119 1.19 -1.73 3.34
CA SER A 119 1.90 -0.54 3.79
C SER A 119 2.04 0.50 2.69
N VAL A 120 2.10 1.76 3.10
CA VAL A 120 2.56 2.88 2.28
C VAL A 120 3.67 3.59 3.04
N GLU A 121 4.80 3.75 2.40
CA GLU A 121 6.01 4.29 2.98
C GLU A 121 6.49 5.50 2.18
N THR A 122 7.03 6.50 2.87
CA THR A 122 7.54 7.70 2.20
C THR A 122 8.62 8.39 3.01
N PHE A 123 9.43 9.17 2.30
CA PHE A 123 10.36 10.10 2.94
C PHE A 123 9.70 11.46 3.17
N LEU A 124 9.97 12.04 4.33
CA LEU A 124 9.59 13.38 4.68
C LEU A 124 10.74 14.34 4.36
N MET A 125 10.45 15.34 3.56
CA MET A 125 11.42 16.39 3.21
C MET A 125 11.05 17.69 3.88
N PRO A 126 12.00 18.62 4.09
CA PRO A 126 11.67 19.99 4.49
C PRO A 126 10.57 20.58 3.60
N GLY A 127 9.58 21.21 4.20
CA GLY A 127 8.43 21.78 3.47
C GLY A 127 7.33 20.78 3.11
N THR A 128 7.46 19.50 3.44
CA THR A 128 6.40 18.50 3.21
C THR A 128 5.12 18.89 3.96
N PRO A 129 3.97 18.97 3.28
CA PRO A 129 2.68 19.23 3.91
C PRO A 129 2.14 17.97 4.60
N ILE A 130 2.64 17.69 5.82
CA ILE A 130 2.45 16.42 6.55
C ILE A 130 0.99 15.97 6.59
N GLY A 131 0.05 16.82 6.97
CA GLY A 131 -1.36 16.46 7.07
C GLY A 131 -1.95 15.99 5.73
N LYS A 132 -1.66 16.73 4.64
CA LYS A 132 -2.13 16.34 3.29
C LYS A 132 -1.48 15.05 2.81
N LEU A 133 -0.18 14.86 3.11
CA LEU A 133 0.54 13.64 2.78
C LEU A 133 -0.07 12.45 3.51
N ALA A 134 -0.32 12.56 4.81
CA ALA A 134 -0.93 11.50 5.61
C ALA A 134 -2.31 11.06 5.06
N LEU A 135 -3.18 12.01 4.71
CA LEU A 135 -4.47 11.68 4.08
C LEU A 135 -4.28 10.94 2.75
N ARG A 136 -3.33 11.39 1.90
CA ARG A 136 -3.02 10.69 0.64
C ARG A 136 -2.46 9.28 0.84
N MET A 137 -1.61 9.10 1.85
CA MET A 137 -1.09 7.77 2.20
C MET A 137 -2.23 6.86 2.68
N ASN A 138 -3.15 7.38 3.49
CA ASN A 138 -4.34 6.63 3.92
C ASN A 138 -5.23 6.23 2.74
N ASP A 139 -5.51 7.14 1.79
CA ASP A 139 -6.28 6.85 0.58
C ASP A 139 -5.61 5.76 -0.27
N ALA A 140 -4.29 5.84 -0.45
CA ALA A 140 -3.52 4.83 -1.18
C ALA A 140 -3.60 3.46 -0.50
N LEU A 141 -3.48 3.41 0.84
CA LEU A 141 -3.59 2.18 1.60
C LEU A 141 -4.98 1.54 1.46
N ALA A 142 -6.06 2.32 1.60
CA ALA A 142 -7.43 1.85 1.43
C ALA A 142 -7.69 1.31 0.02
N SER A 143 -7.20 2.04 -1.01
CA SER A 143 -7.26 1.59 -2.41
C SER A 143 -6.55 0.25 -2.62
N THR A 144 -5.38 0.08 -2.00
CA THR A 144 -4.59 -1.15 -2.10
C THR A 144 -5.31 -2.34 -1.47
N ILE A 145 -5.89 -2.17 -0.28
CA ILE A 145 -6.68 -3.21 0.40
C ILE A 145 -7.89 -3.60 -0.45
N SER A 146 -8.59 -2.63 -1.00
CA SER A 146 -9.76 -2.86 -1.87
C SER A 146 -9.38 -3.61 -3.15
N PHE A 147 -8.24 -3.24 -3.77
CA PHE A 147 -7.72 -3.91 -4.96
C PHE A 147 -7.34 -5.36 -4.66
N PHE A 148 -6.57 -5.59 -3.60
CA PHE A 148 -6.20 -6.93 -3.15
C PHE A 148 -7.43 -7.82 -2.91
N SER A 149 -8.42 -7.31 -2.17
CA SER A 149 -9.65 -8.05 -1.84
C SER A 149 -10.45 -8.45 -3.08
N ARG A 150 -10.49 -7.58 -4.09
CA ARG A 150 -11.11 -7.91 -5.38
C ARG A 150 -10.31 -8.96 -6.13
N THR A 151 -9.01 -8.77 -6.27
CA THR A 151 -8.11 -9.70 -6.97
C THR A 151 -8.15 -11.09 -6.35
N LEU A 152 -8.13 -11.18 -5.02
CA LEU A 152 -8.21 -12.46 -4.32
C LEU A 152 -9.51 -13.20 -4.62
N ARG A 153 -10.65 -12.49 -4.59
CA ARG A 153 -11.95 -13.08 -4.94
C ARG A 153 -12.01 -13.59 -6.38
N GLU A 154 -11.41 -12.84 -7.33
CA GLU A 154 -11.33 -13.23 -8.72
C GLU A 154 -10.49 -14.50 -8.90
N LEU A 155 -9.33 -14.60 -8.24
CA LEU A 155 -8.46 -15.77 -8.29
C LEU A 155 -9.13 -17.03 -7.72
N VAL A 156 -9.80 -16.90 -6.58
CA VAL A 156 -10.51 -18.02 -5.95
C VAL A 156 -11.70 -18.48 -6.80
N ALA A 157 -12.45 -17.54 -7.38
CA ALA A 157 -13.59 -17.85 -8.24
C ALA A 157 -13.16 -18.57 -9.54
N GLN A 158 -12.05 -18.17 -10.14
CA GLN A 158 -11.48 -18.81 -11.32
C GLN A 158 -11.10 -20.27 -11.04
N ALA A 159 -10.39 -20.52 -9.94
CA ALA A 159 -10.01 -21.88 -9.55
C ALA A 159 -11.23 -22.78 -9.29
N SER A 160 -12.26 -22.25 -8.63
CA SER A 160 -13.50 -23.01 -8.38
C SER A 160 -14.32 -23.29 -9.66
N GLY A 161 -14.18 -22.44 -10.68
CA GLY A 161 -14.80 -22.62 -11.99
C GLY A 161 -14.07 -23.67 -12.85
N GLU A 162 -12.76 -23.69 -12.80
CA GLU A 162 -11.92 -24.67 -13.50
C GLU A 162 -12.14 -26.11 -12.97
N ASP A 163 -12.24 -26.27 -11.64
CA ASP A 163 -12.54 -27.57 -11.03
C ASP A 163 -13.91 -28.13 -11.47
N SER A 164 -14.87 -27.26 -11.78
CA SER A 164 -16.19 -27.66 -12.26
C SER A 164 -16.17 -28.06 -13.74
N GLU A 165 -15.30 -27.51 -14.55
CA GLU A 165 -15.15 -27.85 -15.98
C GLU A 165 -14.34 -29.13 -16.19
N GLU A 166 -13.29 -29.38 -15.38
CA GLU A 166 -12.48 -30.60 -15.49
C GLU A 166 -13.26 -31.87 -15.09
N SER A 167 -14.25 -31.74 -14.21
CA SER A 167 -15.17 -32.83 -13.83
C SER A 167 -16.19 -33.19 -14.93
N THR A 168 -16.29 -32.41 -16.00
CA THR A 168 -17.28 -32.59 -17.08
C THR A 168 -16.66 -33.09 -18.40
N ALA A 169 -15.39 -33.52 -18.41
CA ALA A 169 -14.77 -34.09 -19.59
C ALA A 169 -15.44 -35.43 -19.97
N PRO A 170 -15.98 -35.60 -21.20
CA PRO A 170 -16.66 -36.79 -21.59
C PRO A 170 -15.66 -37.95 -21.72
N GLN A 171 -15.93 -39.04 -21.01
CA GLN A 171 -15.26 -40.32 -21.25
C GLN A 171 -15.59 -40.77 -22.67
N LEU A 172 -14.62 -40.72 -23.56
CA LEU A 172 -14.70 -41.35 -24.88
C LEU A 172 -14.68 -42.87 -24.66
N GLY A 173 -15.87 -43.47 -24.63
CA GLY A 173 -16.06 -44.88 -24.67
C GLY A 173 -15.59 -45.43 -26.01
N GLY A 174 -14.43 -46.11 -26.03
CA GLY A 174 -13.97 -46.90 -27.15
C GLY A 174 -14.83 -48.13 -27.32
N SER A 175 -15.72 -48.13 -28.31
CA SER A 175 -16.36 -49.35 -28.80
C SER A 175 -15.47 -49.95 -29.90
N SER A 176 -14.84 -51.09 -29.60
CA SER A 176 -14.13 -51.92 -30.55
C SER A 176 -15.09 -53.01 -31.02
N ASP A 177 -15.78 -52.83 -32.15
CA ASP A 177 -16.41 -53.87 -32.89
C ASP A 177 -15.77 -53.99 -34.29
N LEU A 178 -14.96 -55.04 -34.48
CA LEU A 178 -14.51 -55.53 -35.79
C LEU A 178 -15.47 -56.65 -36.27
N PRO A 179 -16.06 -56.52 -37.44
CA PRO A 179 -16.73 -57.68 -38.06
C PRO A 179 -15.75 -58.55 -38.83
N ASN A 180 -16.03 -59.89 -38.87
CA ASN A 180 -15.40 -60.93 -39.61
C ASN A 180 -15.25 -60.68 -41.10
#